data_0e29a214c73e6ed5fbf2da0a8a57c974
#
_entry.id   0e29a214c73e6ed5fbf2da0a8a57c974
#
_cell.length_a   1.000
_cell.length_b   1.000
_cell.length_c   1.000
_cell.angle_alpha   90.00
_cell.angle_beta   90.00
_cell.angle_gamma   90.00
#
_symmetry.space_group_name_H-M   'P 1'
#
loop_
_entity.id
_entity.type
_entity.pdbx_description
1 polymer ?
#
loop_
_entity_poly.entity_id
_entity_poly.type
_entity_poly.pdbx_seq_one_letter_code
_entity_poly.pdbx_strand_id
1 'polypeptide(L)'
;MREIVLDTETTGLDVSQGHKIIEIGALEIMNLVPSGKTLHLYINPERDIDPDAIKIHGITDEFVSDKPLFKHVAQEFLDFIKDDKLVIH
;
A
#
# COMPACT_ATOMS: atom_id res chain seq x y z
N MET A 1 -13.31 15.04 12.81
CA MET A 1 -12.89 13.63 12.89
C MET A 1 -11.99 13.30 11.70
N ARG A 2 -10.88 12.70 11.97
CA ARG A 2 -9.91 12.31 10.93
C ARG A 2 -10.05 10.81 10.62
N GLU A 3 -10.13 10.46 9.34
CA GLU A 3 -10.14 9.07 8.90
C GLU A 3 -9.08 8.90 7.82
N ILE A 4 -8.53 7.69 7.71
CA ILE A 4 -7.58 7.36 6.66
C ILE A 4 -8.22 6.30 5.77
N VAL A 5 -8.35 6.62 4.49
CA VAL A 5 -8.80 5.64 3.48
C VAL A 5 -7.55 4.98 2.93
N LEU A 6 -7.49 3.66 3.04
CA LEU A 6 -6.31 2.87 2.71
C LEU A 6 -6.64 1.88 1.61
N ASP A 7 -5.80 1.83 0.58
CA ASP A 7 -5.89 0.85 -0.49
C ASP A 7 -4.51 0.25 -0.72
N THR A 8 -4.44 -1.05 -0.94
CA THR A 8 -3.16 -1.75 -1.13
C THR A 8 -3.22 -2.70 -2.32
N GLU A 9 -2.04 -2.93 -2.93
CA GLU A 9 -1.86 -4.01 -3.90
C GLU A 9 -0.82 -4.97 -3.37
N THR A 10 -0.92 -6.23 -3.75
CA THR A 10 -0.06 -7.29 -3.23
C THR A 10 0.53 -8.14 -4.36
N THR A 11 1.45 -9.04 -3.97
CA THR A 11 2.11 -9.94 -4.93
C THR A 11 1.19 -11.06 -5.43
N GLY A 12 0.04 -11.25 -4.84
CA GLY A 12 -0.90 -12.29 -5.27
C GLY A 12 -2.24 -12.18 -4.57
N LEU A 13 -3.19 -12.97 -5.04
CA LEU A 13 -4.59 -12.88 -4.61
C LEU A 13 -4.91 -13.80 -3.44
N ASP A 14 -4.13 -14.85 -3.24
CA ASP A 14 -4.37 -15.85 -2.19
C ASP A 14 -3.49 -15.53 -0.97
N VAL A 15 -4.12 -15.02 0.07
CA VAL A 15 -3.40 -14.60 1.29
C VAL A 15 -2.66 -15.74 1.97
N SER A 16 -3.07 -17.00 1.75
CA SER A 16 -2.40 -18.15 2.35
C SER A 16 -1.04 -18.46 1.73
N GLN A 17 -0.69 -17.81 0.61
CA GLN A 17 0.56 -18.04 -0.11
C GLN A 17 1.71 -17.15 0.35
N GLY A 18 1.53 -16.42 1.45
CA GLY A 18 2.59 -15.54 1.98
C GLY A 18 2.85 -14.31 1.13
N HIS A 19 1.82 -13.79 0.46
CA HIS A 19 1.96 -12.62 -0.38
C HIS A 19 2.23 -11.37 0.45
N LYS A 20 2.93 -10.41 -0.18
CA LYS A 20 3.35 -9.18 0.48
C LYS A 20 2.82 -7.97 -0.26
N ILE A 21 2.69 -6.86 0.47
CA ILE A 21 2.23 -5.59 -0.09
C ILE A 21 3.29 -5.01 -1.01
N ILE A 22 2.88 -4.49 -2.17
CA ILE A 22 3.77 -3.82 -3.13
C ILE A 22 3.38 -2.37 -3.37
N GLU A 23 2.16 -1.98 -3.01
CA GLU A 23 1.72 -0.60 -3.15
C GLU A 23 0.79 -0.25 -2.00
N ILE A 24 0.95 0.96 -1.44
CA ILE A 24 0.05 1.51 -0.43
C ILE A 24 -0.38 2.88 -0.91
N GLY A 25 -1.70 3.06 -1.05
CA GLY A 25 -2.29 4.37 -1.28
C GLY A 25 -3.13 4.75 -0.08
N ALA A 26 -2.92 5.94 0.46
CA ALA A 26 -3.69 6.41 1.61
C ALA A 26 -4.06 7.86 1.42
N LEU A 27 -5.26 8.24 1.88
CA LEU A 27 -5.66 9.63 1.87
C LEU A 27 -6.37 9.98 3.17
N GLU A 28 -6.21 11.24 3.57
CA GLU A 28 -6.81 11.75 4.78
C GLU A 28 -8.18 12.34 4.48
N ILE A 29 -9.16 11.95 5.29
CA ILE A 29 -10.51 12.53 5.26
C ILE A 29 -10.69 13.28 6.58
N MET A 30 -11.05 14.56 6.50
CA MET A 30 -11.35 15.38 7.67
C MET A 30 -12.81 15.78 7.60
N ASN A 31 -13.58 15.38 8.62
CA ASN A 31 -15.00 15.71 8.70
C ASN A 31 -15.74 15.37 7.39
N LEU A 32 -15.49 14.14 6.89
CA LEU A 32 -16.12 13.56 5.71
C LEU A 32 -15.68 14.19 4.37
N VAL A 33 -14.62 14.99 4.37
CA VAL A 33 -14.09 15.64 3.15
C VAL A 33 -12.61 15.36 3.02
N PRO A 34 -12.12 14.99 1.81
CA PRO A 34 -10.68 14.82 1.61
C PRO A 34 -9.93 16.10 1.94
N SER A 35 -8.86 15.98 2.73
CA SER A 35 -8.08 17.14 3.18
C SER A 35 -7.01 17.59 2.19
N GLY A 36 -6.70 16.73 1.22
CA GLY A 36 -5.59 16.94 0.31
C GLY A 36 -4.29 16.25 0.73
N LYS A 37 -4.23 15.72 1.94
CA LYS A 37 -3.05 14.97 2.39
C LYS A 37 -3.17 13.53 1.92
N THR A 38 -2.13 13.05 1.23
CA THR A 38 -2.09 11.69 0.69
C THR A 38 -0.71 11.06 0.93
N LEU A 39 -0.68 9.74 0.92
CA LEU A 39 0.56 8.97 0.96
C LEU A 39 0.49 7.93 -0.13
N HIS A 40 1.58 7.77 -0.90
CA HIS A 40 1.63 6.76 -1.94
C HIS A 40 3.02 6.12 -1.92
N LEU A 41 3.08 4.84 -1.63
CA LEU A 41 4.32 4.09 -1.50
C LEU A 41 4.31 2.89 -2.43
N TYR A 42 5.42 2.67 -3.12
CA TYR A 42 5.70 1.41 -3.80
C TYR A 42 6.79 0.70 -3.01
N ILE A 43 6.70 -0.63 -2.93
CA ILE A 43 7.55 -1.43 -2.06
C ILE A 43 8.10 -2.61 -2.83
N ASN A 44 9.39 -2.88 -2.66
CA ASN A 44 9.99 -4.11 -3.18
C ASN A 44 9.61 -5.25 -2.23
N PRO A 45 8.83 -6.25 -2.72
CA PRO A 45 8.33 -7.31 -1.85
C PRO A 45 9.36 -8.40 -1.56
N GLU A 46 10.52 -8.38 -2.20
CA GLU A 46 11.55 -9.40 -2.08
C GLU A 46 11.04 -10.79 -2.47
N ARG A 47 10.08 -10.84 -3.40
CA ARG A 47 9.55 -12.07 -3.99
C ARG A 47 8.92 -11.74 -5.33
N ASP A 48 8.67 -12.77 -6.13
CA ASP A 48 8.03 -12.58 -7.41
C ASP A 48 6.55 -12.22 -7.25
N ILE A 49 6.07 -11.41 -8.19
CA ILE A 49 4.65 -11.04 -8.24
C ILE A 49 3.95 -12.07 -9.12
N ASP A 50 2.84 -12.63 -8.64
CA ASP A 50 2.07 -13.60 -9.41
C ASP A 50 1.53 -12.97 -10.69
N PRO A 51 1.58 -13.67 -11.83
CA PRO A 51 1.04 -13.15 -13.09
C PRO A 51 -0.42 -12.73 -13.00
N ASP A 52 -1.24 -13.43 -12.23
CA ASP A 52 -2.65 -13.08 -12.06
C ASP A 52 -2.83 -11.74 -11.36
N ALA A 53 -1.96 -11.44 -10.40
CA ALA A 53 -1.99 -10.13 -9.72
C ALA A 53 -1.56 -9.03 -10.67
N ILE A 54 -0.52 -9.28 -11.49
CA ILE A 54 -0.06 -8.29 -12.47
C ILE A 54 -1.17 -7.93 -13.46
N LYS A 55 -1.99 -8.90 -13.85
CA LYS A 55 -3.13 -8.65 -14.75
C LYS A 55 -4.14 -7.68 -14.14
N ILE A 56 -4.22 -7.62 -12.83
CA ILE A 56 -5.19 -6.77 -12.14
C ILE A 56 -4.62 -5.36 -11.92
N HIS A 57 -3.41 -5.25 -11.39
CA HIS A 57 -2.86 -3.93 -11.02
C HIS A 57 -1.76 -3.42 -11.95
N GLY A 58 -1.22 -4.26 -12.82
CA GLY A 58 -0.22 -3.82 -13.78
C GLY A 58 1.17 -3.54 -13.23
N ILE A 59 1.41 -3.83 -11.96
CA ILE A 59 2.71 -3.60 -11.33
C ILE A 59 3.59 -4.81 -11.55
N THR A 60 4.75 -4.61 -12.19
CA THR A 60 5.63 -5.70 -12.58
C THR A 60 6.79 -5.86 -11.60
N ASP A 61 7.44 -7.04 -11.64
CA ASP A 61 8.64 -7.29 -10.84
C ASP A 61 9.73 -6.26 -11.15
N GLU A 62 9.89 -5.93 -12.42
CA GLU A 62 10.88 -4.94 -12.84
C GLU A 62 10.61 -3.57 -12.22
N PHE A 63 9.35 -3.15 -12.20
CA PHE A 63 8.96 -1.85 -11.66
C PHE A 63 9.34 -1.71 -10.18
N VAL A 64 9.12 -2.75 -9.37
CA VAL A 64 9.38 -2.67 -7.92
C VAL A 64 10.81 -3.06 -7.55
N SER A 65 11.62 -3.49 -8.51
CA SER A 65 12.98 -3.99 -8.23
C SER A 65 13.89 -2.92 -7.62
N ASP A 66 13.65 -1.65 -7.90
CA ASP A 66 14.43 -0.53 -7.38
C ASP A 66 13.70 0.22 -6.26
N LYS A 67 12.59 -0.29 -5.78
CA LYS A 67 11.83 0.36 -4.72
C LYS A 67 12.34 -0.06 -3.34
N PRO A 68 12.10 0.75 -2.31
CA PRO A 68 12.55 0.41 -0.96
C PRO A 68 11.80 -0.80 -0.41
N LEU A 69 12.43 -1.47 0.55
CA LEU A 69 11.77 -2.54 1.30
C LEU A 69 10.76 -1.94 2.27
N PHE A 70 9.77 -2.74 2.68
CA PHE A 70 8.74 -2.26 3.60
C PHE A 70 9.34 -1.68 4.89
N LYS A 71 10.38 -2.33 5.44
CA LYS A 71 11.02 -1.87 6.68
C LYS A 71 11.58 -0.45 6.57
N HIS A 72 11.91 0.01 5.35
CA HIS A 72 12.45 1.34 5.12
C HIS A 72 11.37 2.42 5.05
N VAL A 73 10.12 2.04 4.79
CA VAL A 73 9.00 3.00 4.66
C VAL A 73 7.96 2.84 5.76
N ALA A 74 8.12 1.83 6.62
CA ALA A 74 7.13 1.53 7.65
C ALA A 74 6.90 2.73 8.58
N GLN A 75 7.95 3.45 8.95
CA GLN A 75 7.81 4.60 9.85
C GLN A 75 7.03 5.73 9.18
N GLU A 76 7.28 5.98 7.90
CA GLU A 76 6.55 6.99 7.15
C GLU A 76 5.05 6.65 7.10
N PHE A 77 4.74 5.38 6.88
CA PHE A 77 3.36 4.90 6.87
C PHE A 77 2.71 5.07 8.24
N LEU A 78 3.41 4.65 9.30
CA LEU A 78 2.89 4.78 10.67
C LEU A 78 2.69 6.25 11.06
N ASP A 79 3.61 7.12 10.65
CA ASP A 79 3.49 8.56 10.93
C ASP A 79 2.28 9.16 10.23
N PHE A 80 1.95 8.66 9.04
CA PHE A 80 0.79 9.15 8.30
C PHE A 80 -0.52 8.73 8.95
N ILE A 81 -0.64 7.44 9.33
CA ILE A 81 -1.90 6.91 9.87
C ILE A 81 -2.10 7.26 11.36
N LYS A 82 -1.02 7.35 12.13
CA LYS A 82 -1.07 7.60 13.58
C LYS A 82 -2.03 6.64 14.28
N ASP A 83 -2.86 7.15 15.19
CA ASP A 83 -3.85 6.35 15.91
C ASP A 83 -5.26 6.55 15.35
N ASP A 84 -5.37 7.00 14.12
CA ASP A 84 -6.65 7.37 13.55
C ASP A 84 -7.38 6.16 12.96
N LYS A 85 -8.67 6.34 12.73
CA LYS A 85 -9.51 5.29 12.17
C LYS A 85 -9.11 4.98 10.73
N LEU A 86 -8.91 3.69 10.43
CA LEU A 86 -8.60 3.22 9.08
C LEU A 86 -9.86 2.71 8.41
N VAL A 87 -10.03 3.08 7.14
CA VAL A 87 -11.06 2.56 6.25
C VAL A 87 -10.32 1.88 5.10
N ILE A 88 -10.43 0.55 5.01
CA ILE A 88 -9.65 -0.25 4.06
C ILE A 88 -10.53 -0.66 2.89
N HIS A 89 -9.99 -0.49 1.72
CA HIS A 89 -10.65 -0.93 0.47
C HIS A 89 -10.07 -2.22 -0.06
#